data_093a73f9839883272f57de9c92836aaf
#
_entry.id   093a73f9839883272f57de9c92836aaf
#
_cell.length_a   1.000
_cell.length_b   1.000
_cell.length_c   1.000
_cell.angle_alpha   90.00
_cell.angle_beta   90.00
_cell.angle_gamma   90.00
#
_symmetry.space_group_name_H-M   'P 1'
#
loop_
_entity.id
_entity.type
_entity.pdbx_description
1 polymer ?
#
loop_
_entity_poly.entity_id
_entity_poly.type
_entity_poly.pdbx_seq_one_letter_code
_entity_poly.pdbx_strand_id
1 'polypeptide(L)'
;AGLLLMLDGLHFVLSRLALLDIFVAFFLLCGVACCVNDRDWYRARLARLLPSPPSASSWGPVRGLLFRPWLLLGGISFGLAIGTKWTAIYPLAAFGLLVWAWSAGGRRSFGVRWAWLRSVVADAPTAFVHLVVVAAATYLLTWTGWLVHAEEYEQHLSSTQYTQYSGSGSCDGESFVDDAPDRDARWPTATEPDASGLGEVTQSLRSLWYYHRDVYTFHTHFLNCSTHTYQSQPSGWLLLNRPVGVAADTGIEPGTRGCTAPAGSDCLRQVLLIGTPMIWWTGIVALAFAVLMWVGARDWRYGVAVTGAASTWLPWLIFDDRPIFLFYAVLILPFVVLALTLGIGRLIGPDREPTTRRTVGVVLAGSFLVLVLLNFAWFWPIFTHELLTHSAWLDRIWFSRWI
;
A
#
# COMPACT_ATOMS: atom_id res chain seq x y z
N ALA A 1 -14.48 8.55 -7.04
CA ALA A 1 -13.19 7.96 -6.66
C ALA A 1 -12.34 7.64 -7.90
N GLY A 2 -12.81 6.82 -8.84
CA GLY A 2 -12.04 6.42 -10.02
C GLY A 2 -11.46 7.60 -10.82
N LEU A 3 -12.26 8.64 -11.07
CA LEU A 3 -11.79 9.85 -11.75
C LEU A 3 -10.63 10.54 -11.00
N LEU A 4 -10.67 10.62 -9.67
CA LEU A 4 -9.58 11.21 -8.89
C LEU A 4 -8.30 10.37 -8.97
N LEU A 5 -8.41 9.04 -8.98
CA LEU A 5 -7.25 8.16 -9.19
C LEU A 5 -6.64 8.33 -10.58
N MET A 6 -7.47 8.49 -11.62
CA MET A 6 -7.00 8.73 -13.00
C MET A 6 -6.29 10.07 -13.16
N LEU A 7 -6.70 11.09 -12.40
CA LEU A 7 -6.14 12.45 -12.41
C LEU A 7 -5.03 12.64 -11.36
N ASP A 8 -4.49 11.58 -10.81
CA ASP A 8 -3.30 11.65 -9.96
C ASP A 8 -2.03 11.30 -10.74
N GLY A 9 -1.05 12.22 -10.73
CA GLY A 9 0.18 12.07 -11.49
C GLY A 9 1.03 10.88 -11.04
N LEU A 10 1.10 10.61 -9.72
CA LEU A 10 1.86 9.47 -9.20
C LEU A 10 1.28 8.15 -9.69
N HIS A 11 -0.04 7.98 -9.55
CA HIS A 11 -0.75 6.80 -10.05
C HIS A 11 -0.65 6.69 -11.58
N PHE A 12 -0.83 7.80 -12.30
CA PHE A 12 -0.77 7.84 -13.77
C PHE A 12 0.61 7.41 -14.29
N VAL A 13 1.70 7.93 -13.73
CA VAL A 13 3.05 7.57 -14.16
C VAL A 13 3.38 6.14 -13.76
N LEU A 14 3.11 5.73 -12.51
CA LEU A 14 3.38 4.35 -12.04
C LEU A 14 2.61 3.29 -12.83
N SER A 15 1.39 3.59 -13.29
CA SER A 15 0.61 2.63 -14.08
C SER A 15 1.22 2.32 -15.46
N ARG A 16 2.20 3.08 -15.90
CA ARG A 16 2.94 2.92 -17.16
C ARG A 16 4.38 2.44 -16.99
N LEU A 17 4.80 2.24 -15.74
CA LEU A 17 6.11 1.71 -15.40
C LEU A 17 5.99 0.26 -14.92
N ALA A 18 7.03 -0.53 -15.17
CA ALA A 18 7.11 -1.92 -14.69
C ALA A 18 7.52 -2.00 -13.20
N LEU A 19 6.94 -1.15 -12.35
CA LEU A 19 7.15 -1.17 -10.91
C LEU A 19 6.05 -1.96 -10.21
N LEU A 20 6.44 -2.70 -9.18
CA LEU A 20 5.54 -3.61 -8.45
C LEU A 20 4.43 -2.88 -7.65
N ASP A 21 4.65 -1.63 -7.29
CA ASP A 21 3.80 -0.88 -6.37
C ASP A 21 2.35 -0.71 -6.86
N ILE A 22 2.14 -0.57 -8.17
CA ILE A 22 0.79 -0.46 -8.73
C ILE A 22 0.00 -1.78 -8.61
N PHE A 23 0.68 -2.93 -8.77
CA PHE A 23 0.05 -4.24 -8.59
C PHE A 23 -0.28 -4.51 -7.12
N VAL A 24 0.61 -4.11 -6.20
CA VAL A 24 0.31 -4.17 -4.76
C VAL A 24 -0.92 -3.35 -4.44
N ALA A 25 -1.02 -2.11 -4.96
CA ALA A 25 -2.17 -1.24 -4.74
C ALA A 25 -3.47 -1.90 -5.24
N PHE A 26 -3.45 -2.53 -6.40
CA PHE A 26 -4.60 -3.23 -6.96
C PHE A 26 -5.06 -4.40 -6.08
N PHE A 27 -4.17 -5.34 -5.74
CA PHE A 27 -4.53 -6.50 -4.93
C PHE A 27 -4.91 -6.11 -3.51
N LEU A 28 -4.26 -5.11 -2.93
CA LEU A 28 -4.61 -4.53 -1.64
C LEU A 28 -6.06 -4.00 -1.64
N LEU A 29 -6.43 -3.22 -2.66
CA LEU A 29 -7.80 -2.71 -2.79
C LEU A 29 -8.84 -3.82 -2.97
N CYS A 30 -8.52 -4.87 -3.72
CA CYS A 30 -9.37 -6.06 -3.82
C CYS A 30 -9.58 -6.71 -2.45
N GLY A 31 -8.51 -6.89 -1.66
CA GLY A 31 -8.58 -7.43 -0.31
C GLY A 31 -9.43 -6.57 0.63
N VAL A 32 -9.23 -5.25 0.61
CA VAL A 32 -10.04 -4.29 1.39
C VAL A 32 -11.50 -4.32 0.98
N ALA A 33 -11.80 -4.34 -0.32
CA ALA A 33 -13.17 -4.45 -0.83
C ALA A 33 -13.84 -5.74 -0.35
N CYS A 34 -13.11 -6.85 -0.32
CA CYS A 34 -13.59 -8.11 0.24
C CYS A 34 -13.90 -8.00 1.74
N CYS A 35 -13.05 -7.34 2.54
CA CYS A 35 -13.31 -7.10 3.96
C CYS A 35 -14.57 -6.24 4.18
N VAL A 36 -14.79 -5.22 3.35
CA VAL A 36 -16.00 -4.38 3.39
C VAL A 36 -17.26 -5.17 3.04
N ASN A 37 -17.21 -5.97 1.97
CA ASN A 37 -18.33 -6.82 1.57
C ASN A 37 -18.63 -7.90 2.63
N ASP A 38 -17.59 -8.44 3.26
CA ASP A 38 -17.75 -9.41 4.34
C ASP A 38 -18.46 -8.81 5.56
N ARG A 39 -18.16 -7.57 5.91
CA ARG A 39 -18.86 -6.86 6.99
C ARG A 39 -20.37 -6.85 6.78
N ASP A 40 -20.83 -6.52 5.60
CA ASP A 40 -22.26 -6.43 5.29
C ASP A 40 -22.89 -7.83 5.15
N TRP A 41 -22.19 -8.76 4.52
CA TRP A 41 -22.57 -10.16 4.46
C TRP A 41 -22.70 -10.78 5.86
N TYR A 42 -21.71 -10.58 6.71
CA TYR A 42 -21.69 -11.07 8.10
C TYR A 42 -22.90 -10.57 8.89
N ARG A 43 -23.17 -9.26 8.84
CA ARG A 43 -24.32 -8.65 9.55
C ARG A 43 -25.65 -9.18 9.03
N ALA A 44 -25.81 -9.29 7.72
CA ALA A 44 -27.01 -9.86 7.11
C ALA A 44 -27.20 -11.34 7.49
N ARG A 45 -26.12 -12.10 7.53
CA ARG A 45 -26.15 -13.51 7.94
C ARG A 45 -26.47 -13.66 9.41
N LEU A 46 -25.85 -12.86 10.26
CA LEU A 46 -26.10 -12.83 11.71
C LEU A 46 -27.57 -12.49 12.02
N ALA A 47 -28.15 -11.51 11.31
CA ALA A 47 -29.57 -11.13 11.45
C ALA A 47 -30.54 -12.29 11.15
N ARG A 48 -30.19 -13.15 10.19
CA ARG A 48 -31.03 -14.32 9.83
C ARG A 48 -30.91 -15.48 10.82
N LEU A 49 -29.77 -15.59 11.48
CA LEU A 49 -29.47 -16.74 12.36
C LEU A 49 -29.83 -16.51 13.82
N LEU A 50 -30.02 -15.25 14.24
CA LEU A 50 -30.38 -14.92 15.61
C LEU A 50 -31.90 -15.03 15.81
N PRO A 51 -32.35 -15.77 16.84
CA PRO A 51 -33.75 -15.77 17.24
C PRO A 51 -34.15 -14.37 17.73
N SER A 52 -35.41 -13.99 17.55
CA SER A 52 -35.96 -12.73 18.04
C SER A 52 -36.93 -13.02 19.15
N PRO A 53 -36.74 -12.48 20.38
CA PRO A 53 -35.57 -11.73 20.85
C PRO A 53 -34.36 -12.62 21.19
N PRO A 54 -33.13 -12.13 21.04
CA PRO A 54 -31.94 -12.88 21.41
C PRO A 54 -31.85 -13.05 22.92
N SER A 55 -31.56 -14.27 23.42
CA SER A 55 -31.32 -14.47 24.84
C SER A 55 -30.02 -13.79 25.27
N ALA A 56 -30.05 -13.07 26.39
CA ALA A 56 -28.90 -12.33 26.92
C ALA A 56 -27.68 -13.22 27.26
N SER A 57 -27.87 -14.51 27.47
CA SER A 57 -26.82 -15.50 27.74
C SER A 57 -26.24 -16.16 26.48
N SER A 58 -26.84 -15.97 25.29
CA SER A 58 -26.44 -16.58 24.05
C SER A 58 -25.11 -15.99 23.52
N TRP A 59 -24.21 -16.86 23.05
CA TRP A 59 -23.03 -16.45 22.28
C TRP A 59 -23.38 -15.98 20.86
N GLY A 60 -24.63 -16.17 20.47
CA GLY A 60 -25.06 -16.03 19.09
C GLY A 60 -24.62 -17.21 18.22
N PRO A 61 -25.03 -17.23 16.95
CA PRO A 61 -24.68 -18.32 16.05
C PRO A 61 -23.17 -18.36 15.76
N VAL A 62 -22.63 -19.59 15.68
CA VAL A 62 -21.24 -19.84 15.32
C VAL A 62 -21.18 -20.64 14.02
N ARG A 63 -21.84 -21.80 13.96
CA ARG A 63 -21.75 -22.73 12.81
C ARG A 63 -22.11 -22.10 11.48
N GLY A 64 -23.15 -21.28 11.41
CA GLY A 64 -23.58 -20.61 10.18
C GLY A 64 -22.65 -19.48 9.70
N LEU A 65 -21.62 -19.15 10.48
CA LEU A 65 -20.63 -18.08 10.22
C LEU A 65 -19.22 -18.64 10.04
N LEU A 66 -19.03 -19.96 10.03
CA LEU A 66 -17.70 -20.59 9.87
C LEU A 66 -17.15 -20.41 8.45
N PHE A 67 -17.99 -20.36 7.44
CA PHE A 67 -17.53 -20.09 6.07
C PHE A 67 -17.88 -18.66 5.67
N ARG A 68 -16.85 -17.84 5.43
CA ARG A 68 -16.94 -16.43 5.08
C ARG A 68 -16.33 -16.22 3.69
N PRO A 69 -17.13 -16.30 2.61
CA PRO A 69 -16.61 -16.32 1.24
C PRO A 69 -15.86 -15.07 0.87
N TRP A 70 -16.29 -13.91 1.36
CA TRP A 70 -15.59 -12.65 1.11
C TRP A 70 -14.22 -12.61 1.78
N LEU A 71 -14.07 -13.14 3.01
CA LEU A 71 -12.75 -13.20 3.65
C LEU A 71 -11.83 -14.19 2.95
N LEU A 72 -12.36 -15.29 2.39
CA LEU A 72 -11.57 -16.21 1.57
C LEU A 72 -10.97 -15.50 0.36
N LEU A 73 -11.80 -14.77 -0.41
CA LEU A 73 -11.34 -13.95 -1.54
C LEU A 73 -10.39 -12.84 -1.08
N GLY A 74 -10.66 -12.26 0.10
CA GLY A 74 -9.78 -11.28 0.74
C GLY A 74 -8.40 -11.86 1.04
N GLY A 75 -8.34 -13.08 1.62
CA GLY A 75 -7.08 -13.77 1.89
C GLY A 75 -6.28 -14.04 0.61
N ILE A 76 -6.93 -14.50 -0.46
CA ILE A 76 -6.28 -14.66 -1.77
C ILE A 76 -5.71 -13.31 -2.25
N SER A 77 -6.51 -12.26 -2.20
CA SER A 77 -6.08 -10.93 -2.66
C SER A 77 -4.91 -10.38 -1.84
N PHE A 78 -4.95 -10.49 -0.52
CA PHE A 78 -3.82 -10.09 0.33
C PHE A 78 -2.60 -10.98 0.12
N GLY A 79 -2.76 -12.28 -0.12
CA GLY A 79 -1.68 -13.18 -0.45
C GLY A 79 -0.96 -12.78 -1.74
N LEU A 80 -1.70 -12.42 -2.78
CA LEU A 80 -1.15 -11.88 -4.03
C LEU A 80 -0.47 -10.53 -3.80
N ALA A 81 -1.04 -9.65 -2.97
CA ALA A 81 -0.41 -8.38 -2.61
C ALA A 81 0.93 -8.59 -1.90
N ILE A 82 1.01 -9.52 -0.93
CA ILE A 82 2.25 -9.87 -0.20
C ILE A 82 3.24 -10.52 -1.14
N GLY A 83 2.79 -11.41 -2.05
CA GLY A 83 3.62 -12.02 -3.08
C GLY A 83 4.23 -11.01 -4.04
N THR A 84 3.58 -9.87 -4.24
CA THR A 84 4.12 -8.76 -5.00
C THR A 84 5.09 -7.91 -4.15
N LYS A 85 4.72 -7.56 -2.91
CA LYS A 85 5.57 -6.78 -1.98
C LYS A 85 5.16 -7.02 -0.53
N TRP A 86 6.12 -7.38 0.32
CA TRP A 86 5.86 -7.76 1.73
C TRP A 86 5.17 -6.70 2.57
N THR A 87 5.27 -5.43 2.20
CA THR A 87 4.63 -4.32 2.92
C THR A 87 3.11 -4.45 3.01
N ALA A 88 2.48 -5.26 2.15
CA ALA A 88 1.05 -5.55 2.23
C ALA A 88 0.64 -6.36 3.49
N ILE A 89 1.60 -6.88 4.27
CA ILE A 89 1.32 -7.55 5.55
C ILE A 89 0.73 -6.58 6.60
N TYR A 90 1.16 -5.31 6.59
CA TYR A 90 0.64 -4.31 7.52
C TYR A 90 -0.85 -4.01 7.30
N PRO A 91 -1.32 -3.71 6.07
CA PRO A 91 -2.75 -3.60 5.81
C PRO A 91 -3.50 -4.91 6.09
N LEU A 92 -2.96 -6.08 5.77
CA LEU A 92 -3.61 -7.36 6.14
C LEU A 92 -3.88 -7.43 7.64
N ALA A 93 -2.88 -7.13 8.47
CA ALA A 93 -3.02 -7.15 9.93
C ALA A 93 -4.04 -6.12 10.41
N ALA A 94 -3.97 -4.87 9.91
CA ALA A 94 -4.88 -3.79 10.30
C ALA A 94 -6.33 -4.08 9.91
N PHE A 95 -6.57 -4.56 8.70
CA PHE A 95 -7.91 -4.94 8.25
C PHE A 95 -8.41 -6.23 8.92
N GLY A 96 -7.53 -7.16 9.27
CA GLY A 96 -7.87 -8.32 10.09
C GLY A 96 -8.44 -7.92 11.46
N LEU A 97 -7.77 -6.96 12.13
CA LEU A 97 -8.27 -6.38 13.38
C LEU A 97 -9.59 -5.63 13.19
N LEU A 98 -9.73 -4.90 12.09
CA LEU A 98 -10.96 -4.16 11.78
C LEU A 98 -12.13 -5.12 11.50
N VAL A 99 -11.91 -6.22 10.79
CA VAL A 99 -12.89 -7.29 10.55
C VAL A 99 -13.34 -7.92 11.86
N TRP A 100 -12.41 -8.20 12.79
CA TRP A 100 -12.75 -8.66 14.12
C TRP A 100 -13.60 -7.63 14.88
N ALA A 101 -13.22 -6.35 14.87
CA ALA A 101 -13.96 -5.27 15.51
C ALA A 101 -15.38 -5.13 14.91
N TRP A 102 -15.54 -5.26 13.61
CA TRP A 102 -16.86 -5.27 12.95
C TRP A 102 -17.71 -6.48 13.34
N SER A 103 -17.11 -7.66 13.47
CA SER A 103 -17.79 -8.88 13.91
C SER A 103 -18.29 -8.73 15.34
N ALA A 104 -17.45 -8.24 16.25
CA ALA A 104 -17.81 -7.94 17.62
C ALA A 104 -18.90 -6.86 17.71
N GLY A 105 -18.77 -5.79 16.93
CA GLY A 105 -19.78 -4.73 16.83
C GLY A 105 -21.12 -5.25 16.28
N GLY A 106 -21.08 -6.15 15.30
CA GLY A 106 -22.27 -6.86 14.79
C GLY A 106 -22.97 -7.65 15.89
N ARG A 107 -22.25 -8.52 16.60
CA ARG A 107 -22.82 -9.28 17.75
C ARG A 107 -23.38 -8.37 18.82
N ARG A 108 -22.68 -7.27 19.18
CA ARG A 108 -23.14 -6.29 20.14
C ARG A 108 -24.47 -5.62 19.71
N SER A 109 -24.59 -5.24 18.42
CA SER A 109 -25.80 -4.59 17.91
C SER A 109 -27.04 -5.51 17.94
N PHE A 110 -26.83 -6.83 17.98
CA PHE A 110 -27.90 -7.84 18.16
C PHE A 110 -28.05 -8.31 19.61
N GLY A 111 -27.52 -7.58 20.61
CA GLY A 111 -27.74 -7.82 22.02
C GLY A 111 -26.85 -8.88 22.67
N VAL A 112 -25.83 -9.39 21.97
CA VAL A 112 -24.86 -10.34 22.56
C VAL A 112 -24.01 -9.64 23.63
N ARG A 113 -24.10 -10.12 24.91
CA ARG A 113 -23.27 -9.59 26.00
C ARG A 113 -21.81 -10.04 25.84
N TRP A 114 -20.88 -9.21 26.29
CA TRP A 114 -19.44 -9.47 26.17
C TRP A 114 -19.00 -9.79 24.72
N ALA A 115 -19.62 -9.10 23.74
CA ALA A 115 -19.46 -9.37 22.34
C ALA A 115 -17.98 -9.37 21.87
N TRP A 116 -17.13 -8.53 22.46
CA TRP A 116 -15.70 -8.49 22.16
C TRP A 116 -15.00 -9.81 22.50
N LEU A 117 -15.18 -10.30 23.74
CA LEU A 117 -14.57 -11.56 24.18
C LEU A 117 -15.14 -12.76 23.43
N ARG A 118 -16.47 -12.78 23.25
CA ARG A 118 -17.12 -13.88 22.51
C ARG A 118 -16.73 -13.93 21.06
N SER A 119 -16.52 -12.78 20.42
CA SER A 119 -16.06 -12.70 19.05
C SER A 119 -14.61 -13.17 18.87
N VAL A 120 -13.74 -13.02 19.87
CA VAL A 120 -12.39 -13.61 19.85
C VAL A 120 -12.45 -15.12 19.68
N VAL A 121 -13.39 -15.79 20.34
CA VAL A 121 -13.51 -17.25 20.26
C VAL A 121 -14.36 -17.71 19.05
N ALA A 122 -15.44 -16.98 18.76
CA ALA A 122 -16.43 -17.41 17.76
C ALA A 122 -16.08 -16.96 16.33
N ASP A 123 -15.46 -15.81 16.16
CA ASP A 123 -15.25 -15.18 14.83
C ASP A 123 -13.79 -15.03 14.44
N ALA A 124 -12.90 -14.72 15.40
CA ALA A 124 -11.51 -14.47 15.10
C ALA A 124 -10.78 -15.69 14.52
N PRO A 125 -10.98 -16.93 14.99
CA PRO A 125 -10.30 -18.09 14.38
C PRO A 125 -10.70 -18.28 12.92
N THR A 126 -11.98 -18.13 12.61
CA THR A 126 -12.47 -18.24 11.23
C THR A 126 -11.92 -17.13 10.35
N ALA A 127 -11.93 -15.88 10.84
CA ALA A 127 -11.35 -14.75 10.12
C ALA A 127 -9.85 -14.95 9.91
N PHE A 128 -9.13 -15.44 10.92
CA PHE A 128 -7.70 -15.75 10.82
C PHE A 128 -7.43 -16.80 9.73
N VAL A 129 -8.17 -17.91 9.73
CA VAL A 129 -8.00 -18.94 8.68
C VAL A 129 -8.24 -18.35 7.30
N HIS A 130 -9.35 -17.64 7.08
CA HIS A 130 -9.68 -17.13 5.74
C HIS A 130 -8.78 -15.96 5.30
N LEU A 131 -8.37 -15.07 6.19
CA LEU A 131 -7.52 -13.95 5.83
C LEU A 131 -6.02 -14.27 5.91
N VAL A 132 -5.56 -14.91 6.98
CA VAL A 132 -4.12 -15.07 7.23
C VAL A 132 -3.61 -16.38 6.65
N VAL A 133 -4.24 -17.53 6.97
CA VAL A 133 -3.77 -18.83 6.47
C VAL A 133 -3.94 -18.93 4.96
N VAL A 134 -5.05 -18.47 4.42
CA VAL A 134 -5.26 -18.41 2.96
C VAL A 134 -4.30 -17.46 2.29
N ALA A 135 -4.02 -16.28 2.88
CA ALA A 135 -3.01 -15.37 2.35
C ALA A 135 -1.61 -16.00 2.34
N ALA A 136 -1.23 -16.68 3.43
CA ALA A 136 0.06 -17.39 3.50
C ALA A 136 0.15 -18.52 2.46
N ALA A 137 -0.91 -19.31 2.28
CA ALA A 137 -0.97 -20.33 1.25
C ALA A 137 -0.87 -19.74 -0.16
N THR A 138 -1.60 -18.65 -0.43
CA THR A 138 -1.52 -17.94 -1.72
C THR A 138 -0.13 -17.36 -1.93
N TYR A 139 0.46 -16.77 -0.91
CA TYR A 139 1.84 -16.29 -0.95
C TYR A 139 2.83 -17.43 -1.33
N LEU A 140 2.75 -18.58 -0.68
CA LEU A 140 3.59 -19.73 -1.02
C LEU A 140 3.36 -20.22 -2.47
N LEU A 141 2.12 -20.17 -2.96
CA LEU A 141 1.82 -20.49 -4.36
C LEU A 141 2.50 -19.53 -5.35
N THR A 142 2.70 -18.25 -4.99
CA THR A 142 3.43 -17.32 -5.85
C THR A 142 4.91 -17.68 -6.00
N TRP A 143 5.45 -18.50 -5.09
CA TRP A 143 6.83 -19.01 -5.10
C TRP A 143 6.98 -20.38 -5.77
N THR A 144 5.96 -20.85 -6.51
CA THR A 144 6.01 -22.17 -7.17
C THR A 144 7.23 -22.32 -8.05
N GLY A 145 7.64 -21.27 -8.79
CA GLY A 145 8.87 -21.30 -9.60
C GLY A 145 10.11 -21.60 -8.77
N TRP A 146 10.24 -20.96 -7.60
CA TRP A 146 11.32 -21.25 -6.65
C TRP A 146 11.26 -22.70 -6.14
N LEU A 147 10.11 -23.15 -5.71
CA LEU A 147 9.94 -24.48 -5.11
C LEU A 147 10.28 -25.61 -6.09
N VAL A 148 10.05 -25.38 -7.39
CA VAL A 148 10.34 -26.37 -8.45
C VAL A 148 11.81 -26.32 -8.91
N HIS A 149 12.47 -25.17 -8.80
CA HIS A 149 13.82 -24.92 -9.31
C HIS A 149 14.77 -24.46 -8.18
N ALA A 150 14.58 -24.94 -6.96
CA ALA A 150 15.31 -24.45 -5.79
C ALA A 150 16.81 -24.60 -5.93
N GLU A 151 17.30 -25.74 -6.45
CA GLU A 151 18.72 -26.01 -6.68
C GLU A 151 19.36 -24.96 -7.63
N GLU A 152 18.70 -24.61 -8.72
CA GLU A 152 19.21 -23.62 -9.67
C GLU A 152 19.32 -22.23 -9.01
N TYR A 153 18.29 -21.82 -8.24
CA TYR A 153 18.34 -20.56 -7.50
C TYR A 153 19.41 -20.55 -6.41
N GLU A 154 19.62 -21.66 -5.71
CA GLU A 154 20.64 -21.78 -4.69
C GLU A 154 22.05 -21.64 -5.25
N GLN A 155 22.33 -22.24 -6.41
CA GLN A 155 23.63 -22.12 -7.07
C GLN A 155 23.99 -20.65 -7.38
N HIS A 156 22.99 -19.82 -7.72
CA HIS A 156 23.21 -18.43 -8.09
C HIS A 156 23.10 -17.46 -6.92
N LEU A 157 22.24 -17.72 -5.94
CA LEU A 157 21.86 -16.74 -4.91
C LEU A 157 22.42 -17.07 -3.53
N SER A 158 22.78 -18.32 -3.22
CA SER A 158 23.27 -18.71 -1.90
C SER A 158 24.62 -18.07 -1.50
N SER A 159 25.32 -17.50 -2.45
CA SER A 159 26.59 -16.79 -2.25
C SER A 159 26.44 -15.31 -1.86
N THR A 160 25.23 -14.78 -1.80
CA THR A 160 24.99 -13.35 -1.48
C THR A 160 25.33 -13.00 -0.04
N GLN A 161 25.24 -13.95 0.89
CA GLN A 161 25.80 -13.91 2.26
C GLN A 161 25.25 -12.80 3.17
N TYR A 162 24.14 -12.16 2.82
CA TYR A 162 23.56 -11.10 3.66
C TYR A 162 23.19 -11.57 5.07
N THR A 163 22.89 -12.87 5.25
CA THR A 163 22.57 -13.46 6.55
C THR A 163 23.76 -13.52 7.52
N GLN A 164 24.97 -13.33 7.03
CA GLN A 164 26.19 -13.34 7.84
C GLN A 164 26.52 -11.94 8.42
N TYR A 165 25.88 -10.87 7.92
CA TYR A 165 26.00 -9.57 8.54
C TYR A 165 25.24 -9.54 9.86
N SER A 166 25.97 -9.79 10.95
CA SER A 166 25.44 -9.79 12.31
C SER A 166 25.61 -8.44 13.02
N GLY A 167 26.21 -7.46 12.37
CA GLY A 167 26.44 -6.13 12.93
C GLY A 167 25.16 -5.32 12.97
N SER A 168 24.82 -4.77 14.13
CA SER A 168 23.94 -3.60 14.21
C SER A 168 24.72 -2.44 13.59
N GLY A 169 24.59 -2.24 12.29
CA GLY A 169 25.29 -1.14 11.63
C GLY A 169 24.88 0.19 12.23
N SER A 170 25.73 0.74 13.06
CA SER A 170 25.66 2.15 13.37
C SER A 170 26.13 2.91 12.13
N CYS A 171 25.46 4.00 11.77
CA CYS A 171 25.81 4.81 10.61
C CYS A 171 27.07 5.68 10.86
N ASP A 172 27.90 5.34 11.82
CA ASP A 172 29.02 6.13 12.30
C ASP A 172 30.32 5.96 11.47
N GLY A 173 30.18 5.57 10.22
CA GLY A 173 31.27 5.60 9.23
C GLY A 173 32.20 4.39 9.23
N GLU A 174 31.97 3.40 10.06
CA GLU A 174 32.64 2.10 9.91
C GLU A 174 31.99 1.32 8.76
N SER A 175 32.78 1.13 7.73
CA SER A 175 32.34 0.41 6.55
C SER A 175 32.02 -1.05 6.91
N PHE A 176 30.85 -1.51 6.52
CA PHE A 176 30.47 -2.96 6.52
C PHE A 176 31.46 -3.87 5.77
N VAL A 177 32.54 -3.33 5.24
CA VAL A 177 33.48 -4.01 4.34
C VAL A 177 34.55 -4.77 5.13
N ASP A 178 34.85 -4.40 6.37
CA ASP A 178 35.97 -5.02 7.12
C ASP A 178 35.60 -6.33 7.82
N ASP A 179 34.31 -6.57 8.08
CA ASP A 179 33.77 -7.87 8.49
C ASP A 179 33.16 -8.61 7.29
N ALA A 180 33.85 -8.61 6.15
CA ALA A 180 33.39 -9.33 4.98
C ALA A 180 33.12 -10.79 5.36
N PRO A 181 31.88 -11.28 5.26
CA PRO A 181 31.55 -12.65 5.57
C PRO A 181 32.38 -13.58 4.67
N ASP A 182 32.60 -14.81 5.12
CA ASP A 182 33.26 -15.81 4.33
C ASP A 182 32.63 -15.91 2.95
N ARG A 183 33.35 -15.50 1.91
CA ARG A 183 32.87 -15.45 0.51
C ARG A 183 32.49 -16.82 -0.02
N ASP A 184 32.95 -17.88 0.63
CA ASP A 184 32.68 -19.27 0.29
C ASP A 184 31.46 -19.83 1.05
N ALA A 185 30.93 -19.09 2.01
CA ALA A 185 29.73 -19.52 2.71
C ALA A 185 28.53 -19.61 1.75
N ARG A 186 27.75 -20.65 1.98
CA ARG A 186 26.51 -20.94 1.24
C ARG A 186 25.38 -21.23 2.23
N TRP A 187 24.15 -21.16 1.75
CA TRP A 187 23.03 -21.66 2.56
C TRP A 187 23.24 -23.16 2.84
N PRO A 188 22.85 -23.64 4.03
CA PRO A 188 23.00 -25.05 4.33
C PRO A 188 22.35 -25.98 3.31
N THR A 189 21.21 -25.59 2.75
CA THR A 189 20.53 -26.41 1.72
C THR A 189 21.30 -26.50 0.41
N ALA A 190 22.13 -25.53 0.08
CA ALA A 190 22.98 -25.55 -1.11
C ALA A 190 24.23 -26.42 -0.97
N THR A 191 24.51 -26.94 0.24
CA THR A 191 25.68 -27.80 0.53
C THR A 191 25.27 -29.19 1.00
N GLU A 192 23.99 -29.41 1.31
CA GLU A 192 23.43 -30.72 1.63
C GLU A 192 23.23 -31.56 0.37
N PRO A 193 23.30 -32.90 0.46
CA PRO A 193 22.91 -33.77 -0.64
C PRO A 193 21.44 -33.56 -1.05
N ASP A 194 21.18 -33.68 -2.35
CA ASP A 194 19.81 -33.52 -2.87
C ASP A 194 18.88 -34.58 -2.30
N ALA A 195 17.79 -34.11 -1.70
CA ALA A 195 16.75 -34.97 -1.17
C ALA A 195 15.77 -35.38 -2.28
N SER A 196 15.06 -36.47 -2.08
CA SER A 196 14.04 -36.94 -3.01
C SER A 196 12.65 -37.04 -2.37
N GLY A 197 11.62 -36.93 -3.19
CA GLY A 197 10.22 -37.04 -2.78
C GLY A 197 9.79 -35.93 -1.79
N LEU A 198 9.22 -36.30 -0.63
CA LEU A 198 8.82 -35.29 0.38
C LEU A 198 10.02 -34.55 0.99
N GLY A 199 11.19 -35.15 0.98
CA GLY A 199 12.43 -34.49 1.40
C GLY A 199 12.80 -33.32 0.51
N GLU A 200 12.64 -33.42 -0.80
CA GLU A 200 12.87 -32.40 -1.77
C GLU A 200 11.97 -31.16 -1.52
N VAL A 201 10.68 -31.36 -1.26
CA VAL A 201 9.75 -30.27 -0.91
C VAL A 201 10.21 -29.56 0.37
N THR A 202 10.65 -30.30 1.36
CA THR A 202 11.14 -29.72 2.62
C THR A 202 12.44 -28.95 2.41
N GLN A 203 13.36 -29.48 1.60
CA GLN A 203 14.60 -28.78 1.24
C GLN A 203 14.31 -27.49 0.48
N SER A 204 13.43 -27.51 -0.51
CA SER A 204 13.01 -26.32 -1.29
C SER A 204 12.35 -25.25 -0.39
N LEU A 205 11.54 -25.63 0.59
CA LEU A 205 10.95 -24.70 1.56
C LEU A 205 12.01 -24.09 2.49
N ARG A 206 13.03 -24.87 2.90
CA ARG A 206 14.16 -24.36 3.68
C ARG A 206 15.02 -23.40 2.86
N SER A 207 15.27 -23.72 1.60
CA SER A 207 15.94 -22.85 0.65
C SER A 207 15.22 -21.50 0.52
N LEU A 208 13.90 -21.53 0.31
CA LEU A 208 13.07 -20.33 0.27
C LEU A 208 13.17 -19.53 1.58
N TRP A 209 13.20 -20.20 2.73
CA TRP A 209 13.41 -19.55 4.03
C TRP A 209 14.75 -18.81 4.11
N TYR A 210 15.85 -19.43 3.67
CA TYR A 210 17.18 -18.79 3.66
C TYR A 210 17.20 -17.57 2.75
N TYR A 211 16.59 -17.67 1.57
CA TYR A 211 16.42 -16.52 0.68
C TYR A 211 15.65 -15.37 1.36
N HIS A 212 14.54 -15.66 2.01
CA HIS A 212 13.76 -14.64 2.73
C HIS A 212 14.57 -14.01 3.86
N ARG A 213 15.36 -14.79 4.58
CA ARG A 213 16.24 -14.30 5.62
C ARG A 213 17.30 -13.34 5.05
N ASP A 214 17.90 -13.72 3.92
CA ASP A 214 18.87 -12.87 3.23
C ASP A 214 18.24 -11.55 2.76
N VAL A 215 17.07 -11.59 2.13
CA VAL A 215 16.33 -10.40 1.71
C VAL A 215 15.98 -9.51 2.92
N TYR A 216 15.56 -10.11 4.02
CA TYR A 216 15.28 -9.36 5.25
C TYR A 216 16.55 -8.67 5.79
N THR A 217 17.65 -9.40 5.88
CA THR A 217 18.94 -8.85 6.34
C THR A 217 19.45 -7.75 5.42
N PHE A 218 19.34 -7.95 4.10
CA PHE A 218 19.67 -6.92 3.13
C PHE A 218 18.90 -5.61 3.38
N HIS A 219 17.60 -5.71 3.61
CA HIS A 219 16.77 -4.53 3.80
C HIS A 219 16.85 -3.89 5.18
N THR A 220 17.22 -4.63 6.21
CA THR A 220 17.24 -4.13 7.61
C THR A 220 18.63 -3.84 8.15
N HIS A 221 19.69 -4.34 7.50
CA HIS A 221 21.07 -4.15 7.91
C HIS A 221 21.95 -3.60 6.80
N PHE A 222 21.99 -4.28 5.63
CA PHE A 222 22.90 -3.88 4.57
C PHE A 222 22.56 -2.51 3.95
N LEU A 223 21.27 -2.20 3.77
CA LEU A 223 20.84 -0.91 3.24
C LEU A 223 20.78 0.20 4.28
N ASN A 224 20.97 -0.10 5.57
CA ASN A 224 21.02 0.94 6.59
C ASN A 224 22.19 1.88 6.29
N CYS A 225 21.96 3.19 6.47
CA CYS A 225 22.93 4.23 6.21
C CYS A 225 23.33 4.44 4.73
N SER A 226 22.80 3.65 3.81
CA SER A 226 22.90 3.95 2.40
C SER A 226 22.16 5.25 2.09
N THR A 227 22.66 6.02 1.12
CA THR A 227 22.03 7.27 0.68
C THR A 227 21.66 7.19 -0.79
N HIS A 228 20.59 7.87 -1.18
CA HIS A 228 20.18 7.97 -2.56
C HIS A 228 19.65 9.37 -2.87
N THR A 229 20.01 9.91 -4.04
CA THR A 229 19.62 11.27 -4.46
C THR A 229 18.13 11.55 -4.35
N TYR A 230 17.28 10.56 -4.63
CA TYR A 230 15.82 10.68 -4.59
C TYR A 230 15.19 10.12 -3.32
N GLN A 231 15.98 9.76 -2.29
CA GLN A 231 15.37 9.30 -1.04
C GLN A 231 14.48 10.39 -0.43
N SER A 232 13.39 9.99 0.20
CA SER A 232 12.44 10.90 0.80
C SER A 232 11.94 10.37 2.14
N GLN A 233 11.85 11.26 3.13
CA GLN A 233 11.32 10.93 4.44
C GLN A 233 9.79 10.70 4.36
N PRO A 234 9.26 9.61 4.95
CA PRO A 234 7.83 9.28 4.89
C PRO A 234 6.92 10.35 5.50
N SER A 235 7.43 11.10 6.49
CA SER A 235 6.72 12.24 7.09
C SER A 235 6.35 13.33 6.07
N GLY A 236 7.12 13.43 4.99
CA GLY A 236 6.90 14.39 3.90
C GLY A 236 6.07 13.87 2.72
N TRP A 237 5.69 12.58 2.68
CA TRP A 237 5.04 12.00 1.50
C TRP A 237 3.67 12.59 1.18
N LEU A 238 2.86 12.86 2.20
CA LEU A 238 1.56 13.52 1.99
C LEU A 238 1.70 14.96 1.47
N LEU A 239 2.86 15.58 1.68
CA LEU A 239 3.21 16.89 1.15
C LEU A 239 3.96 16.82 -0.19
N LEU A 240 4.11 15.61 -0.76
CA LEU A 240 4.81 15.35 -2.02
C LEU A 240 6.30 15.75 -1.99
N ASN A 241 6.97 15.56 -0.85
CA ASN A 241 8.38 15.87 -0.71
C ASN A 241 9.27 14.88 -1.46
N ARG A 242 10.23 15.41 -2.22
CA ARG A 242 11.26 14.68 -2.94
C ARG A 242 10.68 13.64 -3.91
N PRO A 243 10.01 14.07 -4.99
CA PRO A 243 9.56 13.18 -6.06
C PRO A 243 10.75 12.54 -6.78
N VAL A 244 10.49 11.42 -7.47
CA VAL A 244 11.52 10.67 -8.18
C VAL A 244 11.46 10.97 -9.66
N GLY A 245 12.57 11.42 -10.25
CA GLY A 245 12.74 11.49 -11.68
C GLY A 245 13.06 10.09 -12.25
N VAL A 246 12.21 9.58 -13.14
CA VAL A 246 12.39 8.24 -13.75
C VAL A 246 12.97 8.31 -15.15
N ALA A 247 12.86 9.44 -15.80
CA ALA A 247 13.51 9.73 -17.08
C ALA A 247 13.81 11.22 -17.15
N ALA A 248 14.99 11.56 -17.65
CA ALA A 248 15.39 12.94 -17.91
C ALA A 248 16.30 13.00 -19.14
N ASP A 249 16.05 13.98 -19.99
CA ASP A 249 16.87 14.34 -21.14
C ASP A 249 17.10 15.85 -21.04
N THR A 250 18.27 16.25 -20.58
CA THR A 250 18.62 17.63 -20.20
C THR A 250 19.63 18.23 -21.16
N GLY A 251 19.78 19.56 -21.13
CA GLY A 251 20.79 20.26 -21.91
C GLY A 251 20.50 20.25 -23.42
N ILE A 252 19.23 20.25 -23.84
CA ILE A 252 18.85 20.31 -25.24
C ILE A 252 19.03 21.75 -25.72
N GLU A 253 19.98 21.95 -26.62
CA GLU A 253 20.38 23.26 -27.14
C GLU A 253 19.23 23.95 -27.93
N PRO A 254 19.13 25.28 -27.88
CA PRO A 254 18.19 26.04 -28.69
C PRO A 254 18.31 25.73 -30.19
N GLY A 255 17.17 25.59 -30.87
CA GLY A 255 17.13 25.26 -32.29
C GLY A 255 17.36 23.78 -32.63
N THR A 256 17.72 22.94 -31.63
CA THR A 256 17.89 21.49 -31.81
C THR A 256 16.70 20.73 -31.23
N ARG A 257 16.33 19.57 -31.79
CA ARG A 257 15.30 18.66 -31.28
C ARG A 257 13.97 19.32 -30.95
N GLY A 258 13.67 20.49 -31.56
CA GLY A 258 12.45 21.26 -31.35
C GLY A 258 12.52 22.24 -30.16
N CYS A 259 13.70 22.46 -29.56
CA CYS A 259 13.88 23.43 -28.48
C CYS A 259 13.71 24.84 -28.96
N THR A 260 12.78 25.59 -28.37
CA THR A 260 12.47 27.00 -28.64
C THR A 260 13.01 27.95 -27.56
N ALA A 261 13.90 27.48 -26.71
CA ALA A 261 14.53 28.30 -25.67
C ALA A 261 15.34 29.45 -26.27
N PRO A 262 15.45 30.62 -25.59
CA PRO A 262 16.33 31.68 -26.03
C PRO A 262 17.81 31.29 -25.93
N ALA A 263 18.67 31.98 -26.64
CA ALA A 263 20.12 31.80 -26.56
C ALA A 263 20.61 31.95 -25.13
N GLY A 264 21.45 31.02 -24.66
CA GLY A 264 21.94 30.98 -23.28
C GLY A 264 21.04 30.23 -22.28
N SER A 265 19.94 29.65 -22.76
CA SER A 265 19.10 28.72 -21.99
C SER A 265 19.04 27.37 -22.72
N ASP A 266 18.39 26.39 -22.14
CA ASP A 266 18.21 25.05 -22.70
C ASP A 266 16.76 24.58 -22.62
N CYS A 267 16.50 23.45 -23.24
CA CYS A 267 15.27 22.71 -23.02
C CYS A 267 15.59 21.36 -22.35
N LEU A 268 14.54 20.78 -21.77
CA LEU A 268 14.64 19.46 -21.18
C LEU A 268 13.32 18.70 -21.31
N ARG A 269 13.40 17.39 -21.13
CA ARG A 269 12.27 16.48 -20.98
C ARG A 269 12.45 15.72 -19.69
N GLN A 270 11.39 15.52 -18.94
CA GLN A 270 11.44 14.76 -17.69
C GLN A 270 10.15 13.99 -17.47
N VAL A 271 10.25 12.81 -16.86
CA VAL A 271 9.13 12.10 -16.26
C VAL A 271 9.34 12.10 -14.75
N LEU A 272 8.43 12.74 -14.03
CA LEU A 272 8.51 12.90 -12.59
C LEU A 272 7.39 12.11 -11.90
N LEU A 273 7.77 11.24 -10.95
CA LEU A 273 6.84 10.52 -10.07
C LEU A 273 6.39 11.45 -8.94
N ILE A 274 5.40 12.29 -9.23
CA ILE A 274 4.78 13.21 -8.27
C ILE A 274 3.27 13.10 -8.34
N GLY A 275 2.59 13.13 -7.21
CA GLY A 275 1.13 13.17 -7.15
C GLY A 275 0.58 14.53 -7.58
N THR A 276 -0.70 14.57 -7.96
CA THR A 276 -1.40 15.83 -8.25
C THR A 276 -1.63 16.61 -6.94
N PRO A 277 -0.95 17.75 -6.71
CA PRO A 277 -0.94 18.44 -5.42
C PRO A 277 -2.35 18.72 -4.87
N MET A 278 -3.29 19.09 -5.75
CA MET A 278 -4.67 19.37 -5.36
C MET A 278 -5.35 18.16 -4.71
N ILE A 279 -5.06 16.93 -5.14
CA ILE A 279 -5.60 15.70 -4.52
C ILE A 279 -4.92 15.44 -3.18
N TRP A 280 -3.60 15.52 -3.12
CA TRP A 280 -2.83 15.16 -1.94
C TRP A 280 -3.04 16.13 -0.79
N TRP A 281 -2.96 17.44 -1.04
CA TRP A 281 -3.08 18.43 0.03
C TRP A 281 -4.50 18.56 0.56
N THR A 282 -5.52 18.53 -0.32
CA THR A 282 -6.91 18.44 0.15
C THR A 282 -7.19 17.08 0.79
N GLY A 283 -6.48 16.05 0.38
CA GLY A 283 -6.50 14.70 0.96
C GLY A 283 -6.08 14.66 2.42
N ILE A 284 -5.09 15.46 2.83
CA ILE A 284 -4.69 15.60 4.25
C ILE A 284 -5.88 16.08 5.07
N VAL A 285 -6.56 17.13 4.60
CA VAL A 285 -7.75 17.67 5.27
C VAL A 285 -8.87 16.64 5.31
N ALA A 286 -9.07 15.90 4.22
CA ALA A 286 -10.09 14.86 4.15
C ALA A 286 -9.77 13.66 5.08
N LEU A 287 -8.51 13.27 5.23
CA LEU A 287 -8.10 12.23 6.19
C LEU A 287 -8.32 12.68 7.64
N ALA A 288 -7.96 13.93 7.99
CA ALA A 288 -8.25 14.49 9.31
C ALA A 288 -9.77 14.52 9.59
N PHE A 289 -10.56 14.94 8.61
CA PHE A 289 -12.01 14.88 8.69
C PHE A 289 -12.52 13.43 8.82
N ALA A 290 -11.91 12.48 8.11
CA ALA A 290 -12.28 11.07 8.21
C ALA A 290 -12.04 10.52 9.62
N VAL A 291 -10.95 10.89 10.30
CA VAL A 291 -10.72 10.53 11.71
C VAL A 291 -11.84 11.06 12.59
N LEU A 292 -12.23 12.33 12.45
CA LEU A 292 -13.32 12.93 13.23
C LEU A 292 -14.65 12.22 12.98
N MET A 293 -14.94 11.86 11.73
CA MET A 293 -16.18 11.14 11.38
C MET A 293 -16.19 9.70 11.88
N TRP A 294 -15.05 9.03 11.86
CA TRP A 294 -14.95 7.66 12.37
C TRP A 294 -15.09 7.61 13.88
N VAL A 295 -14.34 8.45 14.61
CA VAL A 295 -14.33 8.46 16.07
C VAL A 295 -15.58 9.14 16.66
N GLY A 296 -15.90 10.34 16.17
CA GLY A 296 -16.99 11.16 16.70
C GLY A 296 -18.38 10.70 16.24
N ALA A 297 -18.57 10.54 14.93
CA ALA A 297 -19.85 10.12 14.35
C ALA A 297 -20.01 8.59 14.28
N ARG A 298 -18.96 7.82 14.58
CA ARG A 298 -18.92 6.35 14.50
C ARG A 298 -19.29 5.81 13.10
N ASP A 299 -19.00 6.59 12.07
CA ASP A 299 -19.23 6.14 10.70
C ASP A 299 -18.06 5.25 10.23
N TRP A 300 -18.33 3.96 10.18
CA TRP A 300 -17.34 2.93 9.85
C TRP A 300 -16.71 3.09 8.46
N ARG A 301 -17.39 3.76 7.51
CA ARG A 301 -16.87 3.97 6.14
C ARG A 301 -15.59 4.79 6.15
N TYR A 302 -15.55 5.83 6.99
CA TYR A 302 -14.35 6.64 7.20
C TYR A 302 -13.24 5.84 7.89
N GLY A 303 -13.60 4.86 8.74
CA GLY A 303 -12.66 3.94 9.35
C GLY A 303 -11.87 3.12 8.32
N VAL A 304 -12.48 2.76 7.19
CA VAL A 304 -11.77 2.09 6.08
C VAL A 304 -10.68 2.99 5.50
N ALA A 305 -11.00 4.26 5.23
CA ALA A 305 -10.03 5.21 4.70
C ALA A 305 -8.87 5.45 5.68
N VAL A 306 -9.18 5.68 6.96
CA VAL A 306 -8.17 5.93 8.00
C VAL A 306 -7.29 4.70 8.23
N THR A 307 -7.89 3.50 8.37
CA THR A 307 -7.14 2.25 8.58
C THR A 307 -6.24 1.96 7.39
N GLY A 308 -6.74 2.13 6.17
CA GLY A 308 -5.97 1.91 4.96
C GLY A 308 -4.80 2.88 4.84
N ALA A 309 -5.05 4.19 4.98
CA ALA A 309 -3.98 5.19 4.94
C ALA A 309 -2.94 4.98 6.05
N ALA A 310 -3.38 4.73 7.28
CA ALA A 310 -2.48 4.51 8.41
C ALA A 310 -1.62 3.26 8.23
N SER A 311 -2.21 2.13 7.83
CA SER A 311 -1.48 0.87 7.68
C SER A 311 -0.52 0.83 6.50
N THR A 312 -0.73 1.66 5.49
CA THR A 312 0.17 1.79 4.33
C THR A 312 1.23 2.88 4.49
N TRP A 313 1.08 3.78 5.46
CA TRP A 313 1.99 4.91 5.68
C TRP A 313 2.81 4.79 6.97
N LEU A 314 2.17 4.55 8.13
CA LEU A 314 2.84 4.61 9.44
C LEU A 314 4.01 3.62 9.61
N PRO A 315 3.99 2.39 9.04
CA PRO A 315 5.15 1.50 9.15
C PRO A 315 6.43 2.10 8.57
N TRP A 316 6.33 2.93 7.55
CA TRP A 316 7.49 3.57 6.94
C TRP A 316 8.16 4.62 7.83
N LEU A 317 7.44 5.18 8.82
CA LEU A 317 8.00 6.10 9.81
C LEU A 317 8.96 5.40 10.80
N ILE A 318 8.94 4.05 10.83
CA ILE A 318 9.80 3.22 11.68
C ILE A 318 11.01 2.70 10.90
N PHE A 319 10.86 2.54 9.57
CA PHE A 319 11.87 1.95 8.70
C PHE A 319 12.45 3.01 7.75
N ASP A 320 12.94 4.13 8.30
CA ASP A 320 13.47 5.25 7.53
C ASP A 320 15.01 5.32 7.50
N ASP A 321 15.71 4.39 8.14
CA ASP A 321 17.17 4.30 8.17
C ASP A 321 17.82 3.90 6.83
N ARG A 322 17.02 3.59 5.82
CA ARG A 322 17.44 3.20 4.48
C ARG A 322 16.80 4.07 3.40
N PRO A 323 17.34 4.09 2.17
CA PRO A 323 16.69 4.80 1.07
C PRO A 323 15.27 4.28 0.82
N ILE A 324 14.29 5.16 0.97
CA ILE A 324 12.90 4.97 0.65
C ILE A 324 12.40 6.14 -0.19
N PHE A 325 11.32 5.96 -0.93
CA PHE A 325 10.95 6.86 -2.00
C PHE A 325 9.49 7.27 -1.94
N LEU A 326 9.20 8.49 -2.39
CA LEU A 326 7.83 9.03 -2.45
C LEU A 326 6.85 8.10 -3.19
N PHE A 327 7.28 7.38 -4.20
CA PHE A 327 6.36 6.57 -4.99
C PHE A 327 5.74 5.39 -4.20
N TYR A 328 6.31 5.00 -3.06
CA TYR A 328 5.66 4.04 -2.15
C TYR A 328 4.32 4.58 -1.61
N ALA A 329 4.13 5.88 -1.61
CA ALA A 329 2.89 6.53 -1.19
C ALA A 329 1.70 6.23 -2.14
N VAL A 330 1.92 5.61 -3.30
CA VAL A 330 0.82 5.16 -4.18
C VAL A 330 -0.14 4.21 -3.45
N LEU A 331 0.33 3.49 -2.43
CA LEU A 331 -0.51 2.64 -1.58
C LEU A 331 -1.42 3.44 -0.65
N ILE A 332 -1.04 4.67 -0.30
CA ILE A 332 -1.84 5.57 0.55
C ILE A 332 -2.95 6.25 -0.28
N LEU A 333 -2.66 6.54 -1.53
CA LEU A 333 -3.51 7.33 -2.42
C LEU A 333 -4.96 6.84 -2.52
N PRO A 334 -5.27 5.54 -2.70
CA PRO A 334 -6.66 5.07 -2.78
C PRO A 334 -7.48 5.41 -1.54
N PHE A 335 -6.86 5.42 -0.37
CA PHE A 335 -7.51 5.74 0.91
C PHE A 335 -7.67 7.25 1.10
N VAL A 336 -6.74 8.05 0.61
CA VAL A 336 -6.87 9.50 0.49
C VAL A 336 -8.06 9.84 -0.42
N VAL A 337 -8.14 9.22 -1.59
CA VAL A 337 -9.24 9.40 -2.53
C VAL A 337 -10.57 8.92 -1.95
N LEU A 338 -10.57 7.84 -1.17
CA LEU A 338 -11.77 7.38 -0.47
C LEU A 338 -12.24 8.41 0.57
N ALA A 339 -11.34 8.96 1.37
CA ALA A 339 -11.66 10.02 2.34
C ALA A 339 -12.23 11.28 1.65
N LEU A 340 -11.60 11.72 0.55
CA LEU A 340 -12.09 12.83 -0.28
C LEU A 340 -13.49 12.54 -0.83
N THR A 341 -13.70 11.36 -1.40
CA THR A 341 -14.99 10.98 -1.99
C THR A 341 -16.11 10.93 -0.94
N LEU A 342 -15.83 10.38 0.25
CA LEU A 342 -16.77 10.38 1.36
C LEU A 342 -17.07 11.79 1.87
N GLY A 343 -16.03 12.66 1.95
CA GLY A 343 -16.18 14.07 2.31
C GLY A 343 -17.06 14.84 1.31
N ILE A 344 -16.77 14.69 0.01
CA ILE A 344 -17.57 15.29 -1.07
C ILE A 344 -19.02 14.78 -1.00
N GLY A 345 -19.24 13.48 -0.82
CA GLY A 345 -20.57 12.92 -0.67
C GLY A 345 -21.35 13.52 0.49
N ARG A 346 -20.65 13.81 1.62
CA ARG A 346 -21.27 14.47 2.77
C ARG A 346 -21.57 15.95 2.53
N LEU A 347 -20.75 16.65 1.75
CA LEU A 347 -21.01 18.03 1.34
C LEU A 347 -22.27 18.11 0.46
N ILE A 348 -22.40 17.23 -0.53
CA ILE A 348 -23.55 17.17 -1.42
C ILE A 348 -24.84 16.81 -0.64
N GLY A 349 -24.72 15.94 0.36
CA GLY A 349 -25.85 15.47 1.17
C GLY A 349 -26.68 14.35 0.52
N PRO A 350 -27.59 13.72 1.29
CA PRO A 350 -28.38 12.56 0.85
C PRO A 350 -29.60 12.95 0.00
N ASP A 351 -30.06 14.18 0.10
CA ASP A 351 -31.31 14.61 -0.53
C ASP A 351 -31.18 14.62 -2.06
N ARG A 352 -32.20 14.11 -2.72
CA ARG A 352 -32.29 14.14 -4.19
C ARG A 352 -32.96 15.43 -4.71
N GLU A 353 -33.70 16.12 -3.83
CA GLU A 353 -34.35 17.37 -4.17
C GLU A 353 -33.38 18.56 -4.17
N PRO A 354 -33.61 19.59 -5.02
CA PRO A 354 -32.76 20.76 -5.11
C PRO A 354 -32.94 21.64 -3.87
N THR A 355 -32.11 21.43 -2.86
CA THR A 355 -31.99 22.32 -1.70
C THR A 355 -30.80 23.25 -1.86
N THR A 356 -30.80 24.43 -1.23
CA THR A 356 -29.66 25.36 -1.25
C THR A 356 -28.38 24.68 -0.80
N ARG A 357 -28.45 23.85 0.25
CA ARG A 357 -27.31 23.05 0.73
C ARG A 357 -26.75 22.15 -0.37
N ARG A 358 -27.64 21.41 -1.06
CA ARG A 358 -27.23 20.50 -2.13
C ARG A 358 -26.61 21.26 -3.29
N THR A 359 -27.21 22.37 -3.70
CA THR A 359 -26.69 23.20 -4.78
C THR A 359 -25.28 23.70 -4.45
N VAL A 360 -25.06 24.23 -3.25
CA VAL A 360 -23.73 24.66 -2.78
C VAL A 360 -22.76 23.47 -2.75
N GLY A 361 -23.17 22.32 -2.23
CA GLY A 361 -22.34 21.12 -2.18
C GLY A 361 -21.95 20.61 -3.57
N VAL A 362 -22.87 20.63 -4.54
CA VAL A 362 -22.58 20.23 -5.94
C VAL A 362 -21.65 21.25 -6.60
N VAL A 363 -21.85 22.54 -6.40
CA VAL A 363 -20.97 23.58 -6.95
C VAL A 363 -19.54 23.42 -6.38
N LEU A 364 -19.41 23.27 -5.06
CA LEU A 364 -18.09 23.08 -4.43
C LEU A 364 -17.40 21.80 -4.93
N ALA A 365 -18.13 20.69 -5.02
CA ALA A 365 -17.60 19.43 -5.55
C ALA A 365 -17.19 19.55 -7.02
N GLY A 366 -18.01 20.20 -7.85
CA GLY A 366 -17.71 20.46 -9.27
C GLY A 366 -16.49 21.35 -9.42
N SER A 367 -16.41 22.47 -8.67
CA SER A 367 -15.25 23.37 -8.67
C SER A 367 -13.98 22.64 -8.26
N PHE A 368 -14.04 21.80 -7.22
CA PHE A 368 -12.90 20.98 -6.80
C PHE A 368 -12.44 20.04 -7.93
N LEU A 369 -13.35 19.35 -8.61
CA LEU A 369 -12.98 18.46 -9.72
C LEU A 369 -12.37 19.22 -10.90
N VAL A 370 -12.88 20.41 -11.20
CA VAL A 370 -12.28 21.28 -12.23
C VAL A 370 -10.87 21.71 -11.82
N LEU A 371 -10.66 22.10 -10.56
CA LEU A 371 -9.32 22.45 -10.06
C LEU A 371 -8.36 21.28 -10.12
N VAL A 372 -8.80 20.06 -9.79
CA VAL A 372 -7.99 18.85 -9.94
C VAL A 372 -7.61 18.62 -11.40
N LEU A 373 -8.56 18.76 -12.32
CA LEU A 373 -8.30 18.60 -13.76
C LEU A 373 -7.29 19.63 -14.28
N LEU A 374 -7.47 20.90 -13.92
CA LEU A 374 -6.54 21.97 -14.31
C LEU A 374 -5.14 21.74 -13.70
N ASN A 375 -5.08 21.29 -12.44
CA ASN A 375 -3.82 21.00 -11.79
C ASN A 375 -3.10 19.79 -12.44
N PHE A 376 -3.82 18.72 -12.78
CA PHE A 376 -3.28 17.59 -13.52
C PHE A 376 -2.79 18.02 -14.92
N ALA A 377 -3.58 18.82 -15.65
CA ALA A 377 -3.20 19.34 -16.97
C ALA A 377 -1.96 20.24 -16.90
N TRP A 378 -1.81 21.06 -15.84
CA TRP A 378 -0.62 21.88 -15.63
C TRP A 378 0.66 21.05 -15.51
N PHE A 379 0.60 19.91 -14.81
CA PHE A 379 1.73 18.99 -14.63
C PHE A 379 1.87 17.96 -15.76
N TRP A 380 0.93 17.91 -16.70
CA TRP A 380 0.92 16.93 -17.79
C TRP A 380 2.26 16.78 -18.51
N PRO A 381 2.98 17.87 -18.89
CA PRO A 381 4.26 17.75 -19.59
C PRO A 381 5.33 16.97 -18.82
N ILE A 382 5.37 17.10 -17.48
CA ILE A 382 6.32 16.37 -16.63
C ILE A 382 5.82 14.97 -16.26
N PHE A 383 4.61 14.59 -16.63
CA PHE A 383 4.12 13.21 -16.54
C PHE A 383 4.36 12.43 -17.84
N THR A 384 4.53 13.11 -18.98
CA THR A 384 4.50 12.52 -20.31
C THR A 384 5.78 12.73 -21.12
N HIS A 385 6.86 13.22 -20.51
CA HIS A 385 8.15 13.46 -21.16
C HIS A 385 8.07 14.49 -22.30
N GLU A 386 7.22 15.51 -22.18
CA GLU A 386 7.14 16.56 -23.18
C GLU A 386 8.34 17.52 -23.10
N LEU A 387 8.68 18.12 -24.25
CA LEU A 387 9.74 19.09 -24.33
C LEU A 387 9.31 20.42 -23.68
N LEU A 388 10.08 20.88 -22.71
CA LEU A 388 9.88 22.16 -22.03
C LEU A 388 11.15 23.00 -22.13
N THR A 389 10.99 24.33 -22.22
CA THR A 389 12.10 25.23 -21.89
C THR A 389 12.41 25.10 -20.40
N HIS A 390 13.65 25.39 -20.01
CA HIS A 390 14.08 25.33 -18.61
C HIS A 390 13.18 26.19 -17.71
N SER A 391 12.78 27.39 -18.16
CA SER A 391 11.86 28.25 -17.43
C SER A 391 10.47 27.63 -17.27
N ALA A 392 9.91 27.08 -18.36
CA ALA A 392 8.60 26.42 -18.29
C ALA A 392 8.60 25.16 -17.39
N TRP A 393 9.74 24.46 -17.30
CA TRP A 393 9.93 23.37 -16.36
C TRP A 393 10.00 23.88 -14.91
N LEU A 394 10.79 24.96 -14.64
CA LEU A 394 10.88 25.58 -13.31
C LEU A 394 9.52 26.08 -12.80
N ASP A 395 8.65 26.59 -13.67
CA ASP A 395 7.28 26.99 -13.30
C ASP A 395 6.45 25.83 -12.72
N ARG A 396 6.84 24.60 -13.02
CA ARG A 396 6.20 23.36 -12.50
C ARG A 396 6.89 22.79 -11.27
N ILE A 397 8.08 23.27 -10.96
CA ILE A 397 8.82 22.90 -9.74
C ILE A 397 8.48 23.90 -8.64
N TRP A 398 7.36 23.71 -7.98
CA TRP A 398 6.84 24.68 -7.00
C TRP A 398 7.68 24.80 -5.73
N PHE A 399 8.50 23.80 -5.45
CA PHE A 399 9.37 23.78 -4.26
C PHE A 399 10.76 23.28 -4.61
N SER A 400 11.80 23.90 -4.05
CA SER A 400 13.19 23.47 -4.24
C SER A 400 13.44 22.01 -3.86
N ARG A 401 12.68 21.47 -2.91
CA ARG A 401 12.74 20.07 -2.49
C ARG A 401 12.19 19.07 -3.53
N TRP A 402 11.64 19.54 -4.65
CA TRP A 402 11.21 18.69 -5.76
C TRP A 402 12.31 18.40 -6.79
N ILE A 403 13.48 19.00 -6.59
CA ILE A 403 14.68 18.81 -7.43
C ILE A 403 15.72 17.97 -6.69
#